data_81a7d2dd77c33c7e013e7e4bde417984
#
_entry.id   81a7d2dd77c33c7e013e7e4bde417984
#
_cell.length_a   1.000
_cell.length_b   1.000
_cell.length_c   1.000
_cell.angle_alpha   90.00
_cell.angle_beta   90.00
_cell.angle_gamma   90.00
#
_symmetry.space_group_name_H-M   'P 1'
#
loop_
_entity.id
_entity.type
_entity.pdbx_description
1 polymer ?
#
loop_
_entity_poly.entity_id
_entity_poly.type
_entity_poly.pdbx_seq_one_letter_code
_entity_poly.pdbx_strand_id
1 'polypeptide(L)'
;MKEIKILVLDVDGTLTDGKIYVDDKDNSFKAFNVKDGFALVNWLKLGGEVAILTGKKSNIVERRAKELGIKYVIQGSKNKTQDLKKLLDELDITFENTAYMGDDLNDIGVMKKVGLTACPKDSVAEILEICDFISTKNGGDAAVREFLEFIMKQNGMWQEVLNKYSNE
;
A
#
# COMPACT_ATOMS: atom_id res chain seq x y z
N MET A 1 -3.95 16.85 -10.09
CA MET A 1 -3.30 16.03 -9.02
C MET A 1 -1.81 16.02 -9.32
N LYS A 2 -0.92 16.10 -8.32
CA LYS A 2 0.52 15.96 -8.55
C LYS A 2 0.84 14.51 -8.95
N GLU A 3 1.91 14.32 -9.69
CA GLU A 3 2.37 13.00 -10.10
C GLU A 3 2.78 12.17 -8.88
N ILE A 4 2.16 11.02 -8.68
CA ILE A 4 2.53 10.08 -7.63
C ILE A 4 3.68 9.22 -8.13
N LYS A 5 4.78 9.19 -7.38
CA LYS A 5 6.00 8.42 -7.68
C LYS A 5 6.12 7.15 -6.83
N ILE A 6 5.64 7.21 -5.60
CA ILE A 6 5.71 6.09 -4.65
C ILE A 6 4.34 5.85 -3.98
N LEU A 7 3.96 4.57 -3.89
CA LEU A 7 2.86 4.11 -3.07
C LEU A 7 3.41 3.46 -1.80
N VAL A 8 2.96 3.94 -0.65
CA VAL A 8 3.30 3.40 0.67
C VAL A 8 2.09 2.71 1.26
N LEU A 9 2.27 1.49 1.74
CA LEU A 9 1.21 0.62 2.21
C LEU A 9 1.43 0.18 3.66
N ASP A 10 0.40 0.30 4.49
CA ASP A 10 0.31 -0.51 5.69
C ASP A 10 0.01 -1.98 5.33
N VAL A 11 0.10 -2.87 6.29
CA VAL A 11 -0.10 -4.31 6.07
C VAL A 11 -1.41 -4.80 6.68
N ASP A 12 -1.49 -4.79 8.01
CA ASP A 12 -2.62 -5.41 8.72
C ASP A 12 -3.87 -4.53 8.62
N GLY A 13 -4.88 -4.99 7.89
CA GLY A 13 -6.10 -4.24 7.59
C GLY A 13 -6.07 -3.52 6.23
N THR A 14 -4.92 -3.41 5.59
CA THR A 14 -4.75 -2.78 4.26
C THR A 14 -4.42 -3.82 3.19
N LEU A 15 -3.23 -4.44 3.23
CA LEU A 15 -2.84 -5.55 2.36
C LEU A 15 -3.47 -6.88 2.77
N THR A 16 -3.88 -6.99 4.04
CA THR A 16 -4.58 -8.13 4.61
C THR A 16 -5.98 -7.72 5.12
N ASP A 17 -6.78 -8.68 5.52
CA ASP A 17 -8.10 -8.45 6.13
C ASP A 17 -8.03 -7.99 7.61
N GLY A 18 -6.84 -7.75 8.15
CA GLY A 18 -6.62 -7.33 9.53
C GLY A 18 -6.83 -8.43 10.58
N LYS A 19 -7.26 -9.62 10.19
CA LYS A 19 -7.47 -10.73 11.13
C LYS A 19 -6.17 -11.38 11.55
N ILE A 20 -6.16 -11.92 12.77
CA ILE A 20 -5.06 -12.71 13.30
C ILE A 20 -5.43 -14.18 13.14
N TYR A 21 -4.67 -14.89 12.30
CA TYR A 21 -4.81 -16.32 12.09
C TYR A 21 -3.71 -17.03 12.84
N VAL A 22 -4.08 -17.85 13.81
CA VAL A 22 -3.18 -18.64 14.65
C VAL A 22 -3.69 -20.05 14.81
N ASP A 23 -2.80 -21.01 15.01
CA ASP A 23 -3.12 -22.39 15.36
C ASP A 23 -2.62 -22.76 16.76
N ASP A 24 -2.93 -23.94 17.21
CA ASP A 24 -2.51 -24.46 18.54
C ASP A 24 -0.99 -24.74 18.65
N LYS A 25 -0.23 -24.53 17.57
CA LYS A 25 1.24 -24.72 17.50
C LYS A 25 2.00 -23.41 17.38
N ASP A 26 1.38 -22.29 17.74
CA ASP A 26 1.92 -20.93 17.63
C ASP A 26 2.29 -20.51 16.20
N ASN A 27 1.77 -21.19 15.16
CA ASN A 27 1.92 -20.70 13.80
C ASN A 27 0.95 -19.55 13.55
N SER A 28 1.42 -18.56 12.81
CA SER A 28 0.59 -17.46 12.34
C SER A 28 0.55 -17.41 10.81
N PHE A 29 -0.57 -16.93 10.27
CA PHE A 29 -0.79 -16.83 8.83
C PHE A 29 -1.24 -15.41 8.49
N LYS A 30 -0.94 -14.98 7.25
CA LYS A 30 -1.51 -13.78 6.65
C LYS A 30 -2.03 -14.13 5.26
N ALA A 31 -3.23 -13.66 4.95
CA ALA A 31 -3.82 -13.79 3.62
C ALA A 31 -3.59 -12.49 2.84
N PHE A 32 -3.02 -12.60 1.65
CA PHE A 32 -2.84 -11.51 0.69
C PHE A 32 -3.69 -11.74 -0.55
N ASN A 33 -4.16 -10.68 -1.17
CA ASN A 33 -4.96 -10.77 -2.38
C ASN A 33 -4.07 -10.81 -3.63
N VAL A 34 -4.34 -11.74 -4.55
CA VAL A 34 -3.56 -11.84 -5.79
C VAL A 34 -3.77 -10.65 -6.73
N LYS A 35 -4.95 -9.99 -6.68
CA LYS A 35 -5.24 -8.81 -7.50
C LYS A 35 -4.44 -7.60 -7.05
N ASP A 36 -4.22 -7.45 -5.75
CA ASP A 36 -3.32 -6.43 -5.20
C ASP A 36 -1.89 -6.67 -5.68
N GLY A 37 -1.40 -7.90 -5.58
CA GLY A 37 -0.08 -8.26 -6.08
C GLY A 37 0.10 -8.00 -7.58
N PHE A 38 -0.91 -8.31 -8.39
CA PHE A 38 -0.90 -8.01 -9.83
C PHE A 38 -0.74 -6.50 -10.10
N ALA A 39 -1.49 -5.66 -9.41
CA ALA A 39 -1.42 -4.22 -9.58
C ALA A 39 -0.07 -3.66 -9.15
N LEU A 40 0.45 -4.11 -8.00
CA LEU A 40 1.76 -3.70 -7.47
C LEU A 40 2.89 -4.03 -8.45
N VAL A 41 2.90 -5.24 -9.00
CA VAL A 41 3.92 -5.65 -9.99
C VAL A 41 3.84 -4.81 -11.27
N ASN A 42 2.63 -4.49 -11.76
CA ASN A 42 2.51 -3.64 -12.95
C ASN A 42 2.91 -2.19 -12.68
N TRP A 43 2.56 -1.63 -11.52
CA TRP A 43 3.00 -0.31 -11.11
C TRP A 43 4.53 -0.20 -11.06
N LEU A 44 5.21 -1.18 -10.45
CA LEU A 44 6.67 -1.24 -10.42
C LEU A 44 7.29 -1.35 -11.83
N LYS A 45 6.68 -2.13 -12.73
CA LYS A 45 7.14 -2.25 -14.13
C LYS A 45 6.99 -0.97 -14.94
N LEU A 46 6.05 -0.12 -14.57
CA LEU A 46 5.82 1.19 -15.20
C LEU A 46 6.68 2.31 -14.57
N GLY A 47 7.62 1.96 -13.70
CA GLY A 47 8.57 2.90 -13.10
C GLY A 47 8.10 3.54 -11.80
N GLY A 48 6.95 3.14 -11.27
CA GLY A 48 6.52 3.55 -9.93
C GLY A 48 7.28 2.81 -8.83
N GLU A 49 7.33 3.38 -7.65
CA GLU A 49 7.93 2.74 -6.47
C GLU A 49 6.86 2.28 -5.49
N VAL A 50 7.19 1.27 -4.68
CA VAL A 50 6.34 0.76 -3.60
C VAL A 50 7.15 0.61 -2.34
N ALA A 51 6.59 1.05 -1.21
CA ALA A 51 7.11 0.76 0.12
C ALA A 51 6.04 0.12 1.01
N ILE A 52 6.46 -0.80 1.85
CA ILE A 52 5.66 -1.33 2.96
C ILE A 52 6.13 -0.64 4.24
N LEU A 53 5.18 -0.13 5.03
CA LEU A 53 5.45 0.58 6.28
C LEU A 53 4.48 0.10 7.37
N THR A 54 4.94 -0.79 8.23
CA THR A 54 4.10 -1.44 9.24
C THR A 54 4.70 -1.41 10.64
N GLY A 55 3.84 -1.35 11.65
CA GLY A 55 4.23 -1.39 13.06
C GLY A 55 4.68 -2.76 13.57
N LYS A 56 4.30 -3.84 12.89
CA LYS A 56 4.64 -5.21 13.28
C LYS A 56 5.80 -5.74 12.46
N LYS A 57 6.52 -6.73 13.00
CA LYS A 57 7.55 -7.50 12.29
C LYS A 57 7.02 -8.87 11.92
N SER A 58 7.25 -9.29 10.68
CA SER A 58 6.80 -10.59 10.18
C SER A 58 7.61 -11.04 8.97
N ASN A 59 8.20 -12.24 9.04
CA ASN A 59 8.90 -12.86 7.92
C ASN A 59 7.94 -13.16 6.74
N ILE A 60 6.63 -13.28 7.01
CA ILE A 60 5.61 -13.48 5.99
C ILE A 60 5.53 -12.24 5.09
N VAL A 61 5.59 -11.05 5.69
CA VAL A 61 5.59 -9.77 4.97
C VAL A 61 6.85 -9.62 4.11
N GLU A 62 8.03 -9.93 4.66
CA GLU A 62 9.29 -9.89 3.90
C GLU A 62 9.26 -10.82 2.68
N ARG A 63 8.79 -12.05 2.88
CA ARG A 63 8.66 -13.03 1.79
C ARG A 63 7.70 -12.51 0.71
N ARG A 64 6.54 -11.98 1.11
CA ARG A 64 5.56 -11.45 0.15
C ARG A 64 6.09 -10.24 -0.61
N ALA A 65 6.76 -9.33 0.07
CA ALA A 65 7.41 -8.18 -0.57
C ALA A 65 8.44 -8.61 -1.62
N LYS A 66 9.30 -9.59 -1.27
CA LYS A 66 10.29 -10.16 -2.19
C LYS A 66 9.65 -10.80 -3.42
N GLU A 67 8.59 -11.58 -3.25
CA GLU A 67 7.83 -12.18 -4.36
C GLU A 67 7.29 -11.11 -5.34
N LEU A 68 6.85 -9.98 -4.84
CA LEU A 68 6.29 -8.88 -5.62
C LEU A 68 7.35 -7.93 -6.19
N GLY A 69 8.62 -8.08 -5.79
CA GLY A 69 9.70 -7.18 -6.20
C GLY A 69 9.71 -5.84 -5.44
N ILE A 70 9.02 -5.75 -4.31
CA ILE A 70 9.02 -4.56 -3.44
C ILE A 70 10.35 -4.49 -2.68
N LYS A 71 11.09 -3.41 -2.88
CA LYS A 71 12.43 -3.22 -2.32
C LYS A 71 12.42 -2.60 -0.92
N TYR A 72 11.44 -1.73 -0.64
CA TYR A 72 11.41 -0.93 0.58
C TYR A 72 10.41 -1.52 1.56
N VAL A 73 10.94 -2.13 2.64
CA VAL A 73 10.13 -2.80 3.66
C VAL A 73 10.57 -2.32 5.03
N ILE A 74 9.76 -1.46 5.64
CA ILE A 74 9.98 -0.89 6.96
C ILE A 74 9.03 -1.57 7.93
N GLN A 75 9.57 -2.42 8.80
CA GLN A 75 8.80 -3.15 9.80
C GLN A 75 9.16 -2.71 11.22
N GLY A 76 8.23 -2.87 12.14
CA GLY A 76 8.43 -2.48 13.55
C GLY A 76 8.48 -0.96 13.75
N SER A 77 7.91 -0.20 12.84
CA SER A 77 7.86 1.25 12.92
C SER A 77 7.07 1.72 14.16
N LYS A 78 7.70 2.56 14.95
CA LYS A 78 7.05 3.26 16.08
C LYS A 78 6.63 4.69 15.73
N ASN A 79 7.15 5.21 14.62
CA ASN A 79 6.80 6.52 14.08
C ASN A 79 6.83 6.47 12.57
N LYS A 80 5.69 6.12 11.97
CA LYS A 80 5.53 5.96 10.52
C LYS A 80 5.92 7.22 9.74
N THR A 81 5.62 8.40 10.26
CA THR A 81 5.96 9.67 9.61
C THR A 81 7.47 9.87 9.53
N GLN A 82 8.19 9.61 10.62
CA GLN A 82 9.64 9.78 10.66
C GLN A 82 10.36 8.74 9.79
N ASP A 83 9.89 7.50 9.83
CA ASP A 83 10.50 6.43 9.05
C ASP A 83 10.24 6.60 7.56
N LEU A 84 9.03 7.04 7.17
CA LEU A 84 8.73 7.39 5.78
C LEU A 84 9.59 8.57 5.32
N LYS A 85 9.74 9.62 6.16
CA LYS A 85 10.58 10.76 5.80
C LYS A 85 12.01 10.35 5.44
N LYS A 86 12.63 9.47 6.24
CA LYS A 86 13.99 8.97 5.95
C LYS A 86 14.05 8.29 4.58
N LEU A 87 13.09 7.40 4.30
CA LEU A 87 13.02 6.72 3.01
C LEU A 87 12.86 7.71 1.85
N LEU A 88 11.96 8.68 1.98
CA LEU A 88 11.72 9.68 0.94
C LEU A 88 12.95 10.56 0.68
N ASP A 89 13.70 10.94 1.73
CA ASP A 89 14.95 11.68 1.62
C ASP A 89 16.02 10.86 0.86
N GLU A 90 16.11 9.54 1.09
CA GLU A 90 17.03 8.65 0.37
C GLU A 90 16.67 8.48 -1.12
N LEU A 91 15.38 8.57 -1.45
CA LEU A 91 14.87 8.40 -2.81
C LEU A 91 14.75 9.72 -3.60
N ASP A 92 15.02 10.85 -2.98
CA ASP A 92 14.75 12.18 -3.54
C ASP A 92 13.28 12.34 -4.00
N ILE A 93 12.36 11.83 -3.18
CA ILE A 93 10.91 11.92 -3.37
C ILE A 93 10.32 12.79 -2.26
N THR A 94 9.35 13.63 -2.60
CA THR A 94 8.66 14.47 -1.62
C THR A 94 7.40 13.78 -1.09
N PHE A 95 6.92 14.21 0.08
CA PHE A 95 5.61 13.78 0.58
C PHE A 95 4.47 14.06 -0.42
N GLU A 96 4.57 15.15 -1.17
CA GLU A 96 3.55 15.52 -2.17
C GLU A 96 3.47 14.56 -3.37
N ASN A 97 4.58 13.86 -3.68
CA ASN A 97 4.64 12.83 -4.71
C ASN A 97 4.42 11.41 -4.16
N THR A 98 3.96 11.31 -2.91
CA THR A 98 3.73 10.06 -2.19
C THR A 98 2.23 9.82 -2.04
N ALA A 99 1.78 8.62 -2.38
CA ALA A 99 0.48 8.09 -1.98
C ALA A 99 0.64 7.16 -0.77
N TYR A 100 -0.31 7.19 0.15
CA TYR A 100 -0.35 6.31 1.32
C TYR A 100 -1.71 5.64 1.46
N MET A 101 -1.71 4.34 1.72
CA MET A 101 -2.92 3.61 2.07
C MET A 101 -2.76 2.93 3.42
N GLY A 102 -3.68 3.21 4.35
CA GLY A 102 -3.74 2.67 5.70
C GLY A 102 -5.17 2.59 6.19
N ASP A 103 -5.41 2.00 7.36
CA ASP A 103 -6.76 1.67 7.83
C ASP A 103 -7.04 2.06 9.28
N ASP A 104 -6.02 2.38 10.10
CA ASP A 104 -6.20 2.60 11.53
C ASP A 104 -5.45 3.85 12.04
N LEU A 105 -5.70 4.22 13.27
CA LEU A 105 -5.24 5.47 13.92
C LEU A 105 -3.73 5.70 13.84
N ASN A 106 -2.94 4.65 13.83
CA ASN A 106 -1.47 4.72 13.69
C ASN A 106 -0.99 5.23 12.32
N ASP A 107 -1.91 5.34 11.35
CA ASP A 107 -1.65 5.88 10.01
C ASP A 107 -1.91 7.40 9.90
N ILE A 108 -2.74 7.96 10.78
CA ILE A 108 -3.16 9.37 10.70
C ILE A 108 -1.98 10.32 10.55
N GLY A 109 -0.93 10.12 11.35
CA GLY A 109 0.23 11.02 11.38
C GLY A 109 0.94 11.13 10.03
N VAL A 110 1.13 10.01 9.36
CA VAL A 110 1.77 9.95 8.04
C VAL A 110 0.80 10.38 6.93
N MET A 111 -0.46 10.00 7.02
CA MET A 111 -1.50 10.38 6.03
C MET A 111 -1.67 11.89 5.91
N LYS A 112 -1.57 12.63 7.02
CA LYS A 112 -1.62 14.10 7.01
C LYS A 112 -0.45 14.79 6.31
N LYS A 113 0.58 14.05 5.89
CA LYS A 113 1.80 14.61 5.25
C LYS A 113 1.89 14.30 3.76
N VAL A 114 1.32 13.18 3.33
CA VAL A 114 1.42 12.72 1.94
C VAL A 114 0.49 13.49 1.00
N GLY A 115 0.78 13.42 -0.29
CA GLY A 115 0.03 14.13 -1.33
C GLY A 115 -1.27 13.47 -1.75
N LEU A 116 -1.45 12.17 -1.46
CA LEU A 116 -2.66 11.43 -1.76
C LEU A 116 -2.89 10.33 -0.71
N THR A 117 -4.06 10.37 -0.06
CA THR A 117 -4.43 9.42 0.98
C THR A 117 -5.50 8.46 0.50
N ALA A 118 -5.40 7.22 0.92
CA ALA A 118 -6.40 6.20 0.65
C ALA A 118 -6.64 5.28 1.83
N CYS A 119 -7.80 4.63 1.84
CA CYS A 119 -8.10 3.59 2.81
C CYS A 119 -9.06 2.54 2.25
N PRO A 120 -9.03 1.30 2.79
CA PRO A 120 -10.08 0.30 2.56
C PRO A 120 -11.43 0.76 3.09
N LYS A 121 -12.51 0.16 2.57
CA LYS A 121 -13.88 0.48 2.96
C LYS A 121 -14.16 0.24 4.44
N ASP A 122 -13.52 -0.75 5.03
CA ASP A 122 -13.69 -1.21 6.42
C ASP A 122 -12.70 -0.58 7.41
N SER A 123 -12.06 0.52 7.02
CA SER A 123 -11.21 1.32 7.90
C SER A 123 -11.99 1.98 9.03
N VAL A 124 -11.29 2.37 10.10
CA VAL A 124 -11.91 3.08 11.21
C VAL A 124 -12.44 4.46 10.77
N ALA A 125 -13.45 4.97 11.49
CA ALA A 125 -14.17 6.19 11.11
C ALA A 125 -13.23 7.39 10.90
N GLU A 126 -12.25 7.57 11.78
CA GLU A 126 -11.30 8.68 11.75
C GLU A 126 -10.40 8.66 10.50
N ILE A 127 -10.13 7.47 9.95
CA ILE A 127 -9.39 7.31 8.69
C ILE A 127 -10.30 7.62 7.50
N LEU A 128 -11.53 7.11 7.52
CA LEU A 128 -12.51 7.40 6.46
C LEU A 128 -12.74 8.92 6.28
N GLU A 129 -12.70 9.70 7.37
CA GLU A 129 -12.92 11.15 7.35
C GLU A 129 -11.76 11.93 6.68
N ILE A 130 -10.55 11.40 6.67
CA ILE A 130 -9.35 12.14 6.20
C ILE A 130 -8.84 11.66 4.84
N CYS A 131 -9.41 10.59 4.26
CA CYS A 131 -8.94 10.02 3.01
C CYS A 131 -9.47 10.75 1.79
N ASP A 132 -8.58 10.97 0.81
CA ASP A 132 -8.95 11.46 -0.52
C ASP A 132 -9.64 10.37 -1.36
N PHE A 133 -9.26 9.11 -1.14
CA PHE A 133 -9.80 7.95 -1.83
C PHE A 133 -10.22 6.86 -0.83
N ILE A 134 -11.49 6.55 -0.80
CA ILE A 134 -12.04 5.42 -0.04
C ILE A 134 -12.35 4.30 -1.02
N SER A 135 -11.68 3.15 -0.87
CA SER A 135 -11.94 1.98 -1.70
C SER A 135 -13.37 1.46 -1.50
N THR A 136 -13.95 0.89 -2.55
CA THR A 136 -15.21 0.13 -2.45
C THR A 136 -14.99 -1.27 -1.85
N LYS A 137 -13.72 -1.68 -1.68
CA LYS A 137 -13.27 -2.98 -1.21
C LYS A 137 -12.72 -2.90 0.21
N ASN A 138 -12.85 -3.99 0.94
CA ASN A 138 -12.24 -4.15 2.24
C ASN A 138 -10.72 -4.40 2.14
N GLY A 139 -10.01 -4.21 3.23
CA GLY A 139 -8.61 -4.61 3.33
C GLY A 139 -8.43 -6.10 3.00
N GLY A 140 -7.38 -6.43 2.25
CA GLY A 140 -7.14 -7.79 1.78
C GLY A 140 -8.11 -8.32 0.71
N ASP A 141 -9.03 -7.49 0.24
CA ASP A 141 -10.03 -7.84 -0.80
C ASP A 141 -9.92 -6.96 -2.06
N ALA A 142 -8.72 -6.73 -2.51
CA ALA A 142 -8.39 -5.91 -3.68
C ALA A 142 -8.59 -4.38 -3.51
N ALA A 143 -8.54 -3.87 -2.29
CA ALA A 143 -8.58 -2.43 -2.04
C ALA A 143 -7.35 -1.71 -2.61
N VAL A 144 -6.16 -2.28 -2.45
CA VAL A 144 -4.92 -1.75 -3.02
C VAL A 144 -4.95 -1.79 -4.54
N ARG A 145 -5.52 -2.85 -5.14
CA ARG A 145 -5.73 -2.95 -6.58
C ARG A 145 -6.58 -1.79 -7.09
N GLU A 146 -7.70 -1.50 -6.45
CA GLU A 146 -8.61 -0.43 -6.86
C GLU A 146 -7.93 0.94 -6.78
N PHE A 147 -7.17 1.19 -5.72
CA PHE A 147 -6.44 2.43 -5.55
C PHE A 147 -5.31 2.60 -6.58
N LEU A 148 -4.55 1.55 -6.85
CA LEU A 148 -3.52 1.61 -7.90
C LEU A 148 -4.10 1.82 -9.29
N GLU A 149 -5.24 1.20 -9.61
CA GLU A 149 -5.95 1.49 -10.86
C GLU A 149 -6.34 2.97 -10.95
N PHE A 150 -6.83 3.54 -9.86
CA PHE A 150 -7.15 4.96 -9.80
C PHE A 150 -5.92 5.82 -10.11
N ILE A 151 -4.78 5.58 -9.44
CA ILE A 151 -3.53 6.33 -9.67
C ILE A 151 -3.06 6.16 -11.13
N MET A 152 -3.01 4.93 -11.64
CA MET A 152 -2.55 4.65 -13.00
C MET A 152 -3.47 5.26 -14.07
N LYS A 153 -4.79 5.29 -13.83
CA LYS A 153 -5.75 5.97 -14.72
C LYS A 153 -5.54 7.48 -14.74
N GLN A 154 -5.31 8.09 -13.58
CA GLN A 154 -5.03 9.53 -13.49
C GLN A 154 -3.72 9.92 -14.19
N ASN A 155 -2.72 9.05 -14.13
CA ASN A 155 -1.42 9.25 -14.78
C ASN A 155 -1.40 8.81 -16.26
N GLY A 156 -2.53 8.34 -16.81
CA GLY A 156 -2.61 7.85 -18.20
C GLY A 156 -1.91 6.51 -18.46
N MET A 157 -1.47 5.82 -17.41
CA MET A 157 -0.66 4.58 -17.49
C MET A 157 -1.51 3.30 -17.60
N TRP A 158 -2.78 3.36 -17.20
CA TRP A 158 -3.64 2.17 -17.15
C TRP A 158 -3.87 1.53 -18.52
N GLN A 159 -3.92 2.32 -19.57
CA GLN A 159 -4.09 1.80 -20.92
C GLN A 159 -2.89 0.94 -21.37
N GLU A 160 -1.68 1.26 -20.91
CA GLU A 160 -0.50 0.46 -21.20
C GLU A 160 -0.59 -0.93 -20.55
N VAL A 161 -1.10 -0.99 -19.31
CA VAL A 161 -1.38 -2.27 -18.63
C VAL A 161 -2.41 -3.08 -19.44
N LEU A 162 -3.53 -2.47 -19.84
CA LEU A 162 -4.57 -3.16 -20.62
C LEU A 162 -4.03 -3.69 -21.94
N ASN A 163 -3.30 -2.86 -22.70
CA ASN A 163 -2.76 -3.23 -24.00
C ASN A 163 -1.81 -4.43 -23.91
N LYS A 164 -0.99 -4.48 -22.86
CA LYS A 164 -0.07 -5.60 -22.63
C LYS A 164 -0.80 -6.93 -22.56
N TYR A 165 -1.90 -7.00 -21.76
CA TYR A 165 -2.64 -8.24 -21.54
C TYR A 165 -3.76 -8.50 -22.56
N SER A 166 -4.09 -7.53 -23.41
CA SER A 166 -5.04 -7.72 -24.50
C SER A 166 -4.38 -8.26 -25.76
N ASN A 167 -3.04 -8.18 -25.89
CA ASN A 167 -2.29 -8.59 -27.06
C ASN A 167 -1.49 -9.90 -26.83
N GLU A 168 -1.62 -10.54 -25.67
CA GLU A 168 -1.14 -11.89 -25.37
C GLU A 168 -2.20 -12.93 -25.78
#